data_09d454b0b0e11897d859b52f2e68f44e
#
_entry.id   09d454b0b0e11897d859b52f2e68f44e
#
_cell.length_a   1.000
_cell.length_b   1.000
_cell.length_c   1.000
_cell.angle_alpha   90.00
_cell.angle_beta   90.00
_cell.angle_gamma   90.00
#
_symmetry.space_group_name_H-M   'P 1'
#
loop_
_entity.id
_entity.type
_entity.pdbx_description
1 polymer ?
#
loop_
_entity_poly.entity_id
_entity_poly.type
_entity_poly.pdbx_seq_one_letter_code
_entity_poly.pdbx_strand_id
1 'polypeptide(L)'
;MSLRLKGFRESWHELNGPQRHAFFACFLGWALDAFDYFLLVFCIPAISADFHATTAAVAVALALTLAFRPVGALLFGWMAERYGRRPTLILNIACYSVLELSCAFAPSLHTLLILRALFGIAMGGEWGVGAALALETLPAARRGFFSGILQEGYAVGYFLASLAFGVLYDWFASLHTFGHTIGWRGLFIVGALPALLVFYIGSRVPESPAWEAERQRRKQ
;
A
#
# COMPACT_ATOMS: atom_id res chain seq x y z
N MET A 1 34.73 5.01 18.83
CA MET A 1 34.03 5.66 17.69
C MET A 1 32.62 5.95 18.16
N SER A 2 32.31 7.17 18.61
CA SER A 2 31.01 7.52 19.18
C SER A 2 29.98 7.55 18.06
N LEU A 3 29.06 6.60 18.01
CA LEU A 3 27.83 6.67 17.22
C LEU A 3 26.96 7.82 17.80
N ARG A 4 27.23 9.07 17.41
CA ARG A 4 26.24 10.13 17.58
C ARG A 4 25.03 9.73 16.74
N LEU A 5 23.91 9.40 17.38
CA LEU A 5 22.61 9.30 16.75
C LEU A 5 22.27 10.69 16.20
N LYS A 6 22.53 10.91 14.92
CA LYS A 6 22.09 12.12 14.25
C LYS A 6 20.56 12.10 14.20
N GLY A 7 19.94 13.23 14.52
CA GLY A 7 18.48 13.36 14.46
C GLY A 7 17.94 13.18 13.03
N PHE A 8 16.62 13.00 12.90
CA PHE A 8 15.94 12.86 11.60
C PHE A 8 16.31 13.97 10.62
N ARG A 9 16.28 15.21 11.07
CA ARG A 9 16.57 16.38 10.22
C ARG A 9 17.97 16.32 9.61
N GLU A 10 18.99 15.98 10.41
CA GLU A 10 20.36 15.84 9.92
C GLU A 10 20.49 14.70 8.91
N SER A 11 19.93 13.54 9.25
CA SER A 11 19.92 12.36 8.36
C SER A 11 19.20 12.63 7.05
N TRP A 12 18.10 13.38 7.08
CA TRP A 12 17.33 13.77 5.90
C TRP A 12 18.08 14.72 4.99
N HIS A 13 18.84 15.68 5.56
CA HIS A 13 19.65 16.61 4.79
C HIS A 13 20.83 15.92 4.08
N GLU A 14 21.31 14.79 4.59
CA GLU A 14 22.37 14.00 3.95
C GLU A 14 21.88 13.27 2.68
N LEU A 15 20.57 13.10 2.49
CA LEU A 15 19.99 12.46 1.31
C LEU A 15 19.94 13.43 0.12
N ASN A 16 20.30 12.92 -1.07
CA ASN A 16 20.06 13.65 -2.31
C ASN A 16 18.58 13.62 -2.72
N GLY A 17 18.21 14.43 -3.73
CA GLY A 17 16.82 14.52 -4.22
C GLY A 17 16.19 13.17 -4.58
N PRO A 18 16.82 12.36 -5.45
CA PRO A 18 16.34 11.04 -5.82
C PRO A 18 16.12 10.11 -4.63
N GLN A 19 17.03 10.09 -3.65
CA GLN A 19 16.92 9.28 -2.45
C GLN A 19 15.72 9.68 -1.58
N ARG A 20 15.47 10.99 -1.43
CA ARG A 20 14.28 11.50 -0.72
C ARG A 20 12.99 11.10 -1.42
N HIS A 21 12.94 11.20 -2.75
CA HIS A 21 11.77 10.80 -3.51
C HIS A 21 11.50 9.29 -3.40
N ALA A 22 12.53 8.46 -3.49
CA ALA A 22 12.40 7.01 -3.35
C ALA A 22 11.88 6.64 -1.94
N PHE A 23 12.50 7.18 -0.90
CA PHE A 23 12.08 6.93 0.48
C PHE A 23 10.64 7.39 0.74
N PHE A 24 10.30 8.62 0.33
CA PHE A 24 8.97 9.19 0.55
C PHE A 24 7.88 8.41 -0.20
N ALA A 25 8.15 7.99 -1.44
CA ALA A 25 7.22 7.16 -2.21
C ALA A 25 6.95 5.82 -1.53
N CYS A 26 8.00 5.14 -1.06
CA CYS A 26 7.86 3.86 -0.37
C CYS A 26 7.19 4.01 1.00
N PHE A 27 7.46 5.09 1.72
CA PHE A 27 6.77 5.39 2.99
C PHE A 27 5.28 5.64 2.78
N LEU A 28 4.92 6.44 1.77
CA LEU A 28 3.51 6.68 1.42
C LEU A 28 2.83 5.40 0.95
N GLY A 29 3.50 4.60 0.11
CA GLY A 29 2.97 3.32 -0.32
C GLY A 29 2.63 2.45 0.90
N TRP A 30 3.59 2.25 1.81
CA TRP A 30 3.39 1.50 3.03
C TRP A 30 2.26 2.05 3.93
N ALA A 31 2.16 3.38 4.06
CA ALA A 31 1.09 4.01 4.81
C ALA A 31 -0.28 3.81 4.16
N LEU A 32 -0.35 3.89 2.83
CA LEU A 32 -1.60 3.71 2.10
C LEU A 32 -2.02 2.23 2.02
N ASP A 33 -1.07 1.28 1.97
CA ASP A 33 -1.34 -0.16 2.14
C ASP A 33 -2.02 -0.45 3.48
N ALA A 34 -1.47 0.10 4.56
CA ALA A 34 -2.07 -0.02 5.89
C ALA A 34 -3.43 0.70 5.97
N PHE A 35 -3.56 1.86 5.35
CA PHE A 35 -4.80 2.61 5.26
C PHE A 35 -5.93 1.76 4.66
N ASP A 36 -5.71 1.13 3.51
CA ASP A 36 -6.71 0.30 2.83
C ASP A 36 -7.09 -0.93 3.65
N TYR A 37 -6.10 -1.55 4.30
CA TYR A 37 -6.35 -2.67 5.20
C TYR A 37 -7.28 -2.27 6.36
N PHE A 38 -7.00 -1.13 7.01
CA PHE A 38 -7.79 -0.68 8.16
C PHE A 38 -9.14 -0.07 7.77
N LEU A 39 -9.30 0.48 6.57
CA LEU A 39 -10.62 0.87 6.06
C LEU A 39 -11.57 -0.32 6.04
N LEU A 40 -11.13 -1.48 5.55
CA LEU A 40 -11.94 -2.70 5.60
C LEU A 40 -12.29 -3.06 7.04
N VAL A 41 -11.32 -3.00 7.98
CA VAL A 41 -11.57 -3.32 9.40
C VAL A 41 -12.68 -2.46 9.98
N PHE A 42 -12.62 -1.15 9.78
CA PHE A 42 -13.62 -0.20 10.30
C PHE A 42 -14.99 -0.36 9.60
N CYS A 43 -15.00 -0.77 8.34
CA CYS A 43 -16.21 -0.94 7.55
C CYS A 43 -16.92 -2.29 7.77
N ILE A 44 -16.34 -3.27 8.50
CA ILE A 44 -16.95 -4.58 8.72
C ILE A 44 -18.42 -4.50 9.17
N PRO A 45 -18.80 -3.69 10.19
CA PRO A 45 -20.20 -3.60 10.61
C PRO A 45 -21.13 -3.08 9.51
N ALA A 46 -20.69 -2.07 8.77
CA ALA A 46 -21.47 -1.48 7.69
C ALA A 46 -21.64 -2.43 6.50
N ILE A 47 -20.60 -3.14 6.11
CA ILE A 47 -20.62 -4.17 5.06
C ILE A 47 -21.52 -5.33 5.48
N SER A 48 -21.46 -5.73 6.75
CA SER A 48 -22.31 -6.79 7.34
C SER A 48 -23.79 -6.43 7.23
N ALA A 49 -24.14 -5.18 7.56
CA ALA A 49 -25.51 -4.68 7.45
C ALA A 49 -25.98 -4.62 5.99
N ASP A 50 -25.15 -4.12 5.07
CA ASP A 50 -25.48 -3.95 3.64
C ASP A 50 -25.72 -5.29 2.94
N PHE A 51 -24.91 -6.30 3.23
CA PHE A 51 -25.04 -7.66 2.65
C PHE A 51 -25.91 -8.62 3.48
N HIS A 52 -26.54 -8.15 4.57
CA HIS A 52 -27.32 -9.01 5.48
C HIS A 52 -26.54 -10.25 5.94
N ALA A 53 -25.25 -10.09 6.20
CA ALA A 53 -24.33 -11.15 6.58
C ALA A 53 -23.83 -10.97 8.04
N THR A 54 -23.26 -12.01 8.61
CA THR A 54 -22.61 -11.89 9.93
C THR A 54 -21.28 -11.16 9.82
N THR A 55 -20.88 -10.45 10.87
CA THR A 55 -19.55 -9.79 10.94
C THR A 55 -18.41 -10.80 10.75
N ALA A 56 -18.59 -12.04 11.23
CA ALA A 56 -17.65 -13.12 11.02
C ALA A 56 -17.48 -13.48 9.54
N ALA A 57 -18.59 -13.54 8.77
CA ALA A 57 -18.55 -13.80 7.33
C ALA A 57 -17.81 -12.68 6.57
N VAL A 58 -18.03 -11.42 6.95
CA VAL A 58 -17.32 -10.29 6.36
C VAL A 58 -15.85 -10.29 6.76
N ALA A 59 -15.51 -10.65 8.00
CA ALA A 59 -14.12 -10.74 8.48
C ALA A 59 -13.28 -11.78 7.72
N VAL A 60 -13.91 -12.74 7.03
CA VAL A 60 -13.21 -13.65 6.10
C VAL A 60 -12.46 -12.86 5.02
N ALA A 61 -12.95 -11.67 4.63
CA ALA A 61 -12.25 -10.80 3.68
C ALA A 61 -10.86 -10.40 4.16
N LEU A 62 -10.68 -10.12 5.47
CA LEU A 62 -9.36 -9.85 6.07
C LEU A 62 -8.47 -11.09 6.02
N ALA A 63 -9.02 -12.24 6.39
CA ALA A 63 -8.29 -13.50 6.37
C ALA A 63 -7.81 -13.85 4.95
N LEU A 64 -8.66 -13.69 3.94
CA LEU A 64 -8.31 -13.89 2.53
C LEU A 64 -7.22 -12.92 2.07
N THR A 65 -7.37 -11.62 2.39
CA THR A 65 -6.34 -10.63 2.06
C THR A 65 -4.98 -11.05 2.62
N LEU A 66 -4.90 -11.43 3.88
CA LEU A 66 -3.65 -11.84 4.53
C LEU A 66 -3.13 -13.18 4.00
N ALA A 67 -4.00 -14.17 3.78
CA ALA A 67 -3.62 -15.50 3.30
C ALA A 67 -3.02 -15.49 1.89
N PHE A 68 -3.44 -14.56 1.04
CA PHE A 68 -2.94 -14.45 -0.33
C PHE A 68 -1.74 -13.51 -0.49
N ARG A 69 -1.37 -12.72 0.53
CA ARG A 69 -0.16 -11.86 0.50
C ARG A 69 1.13 -12.62 0.16
N PRO A 70 1.42 -13.81 0.71
CA PRO A 70 2.64 -14.55 0.38
C PRO A 70 2.75 -14.88 -1.12
N VAL A 71 1.62 -15.19 -1.79
CA VAL A 71 1.58 -15.44 -3.23
C VAL A 71 2.01 -14.18 -3.99
N GLY A 72 1.49 -13.03 -3.59
CA GLY A 72 1.86 -11.74 -4.15
C GLY A 72 3.33 -11.39 -3.90
N ALA A 73 3.83 -11.61 -2.69
CA ALA A 73 5.23 -11.38 -2.35
C ALA A 73 6.19 -12.17 -3.26
N LEU A 74 5.88 -13.44 -3.52
CA LEU A 74 6.66 -14.27 -4.44
C LEU A 74 6.57 -13.78 -5.89
N LEU A 75 5.34 -13.48 -6.37
CA LEU A 75 5.10 -13.03 -7.73
C LEU A 75 5.81 -11.69 -8.02
N PHE A 76 5.53 -10.67 -7.22
CA PHE A 76 6.10 -9.34 -7.41
C PHE A 76 7.57 -9.29 -7.03
N GLY A 77 8.04 -10.11 -6.08
CA GLY A 77 9.46 -10.28 -5.79
C GLY A 77 10.22 -10.80 -7.01
N TRP A 78 9.73 -11.87 -7.65
CA TRP A 78 10.30 -12.38 -8.89
C TRP A 78 10.28 -11.34 -10.02
N MET A 79 9.16 -10.60 -10.17
CA MET A 79 9.06 -9.53 -11.16
C MET A 79 10.06 -8.41 -10.89
N ALA A 80 10.26 -8.02 -9.63
CA ALA A 80 11.20 -6.98 -9.24
C ALA A 80 12.66 -7.35 -9.56
N GLU A 81 13.02 -8.64 -9.40
CA GLU A 81 14.34 -9.14 -9.80
C GLU A 81 14.53 -9.09 -11.33
N ARG A 82 13.48 -9.41 -12.09
CA ARG A 82 13.56 -9.55 -13.54
C ARG A 82 13.43 -8.23 -14.29
N TYR A 83 12.47 -7.40 -13.88
CA TYR A 83 12.07 -6.19 -14.61
C TYR A 83 12.53 -4.89 -13.94
N GLY A 84 12.86 -4.93 -12.66
CA GLY A 84 13.27 -3.77 -11.86
C GLY A 84 12.30 -3.51 -10.71
N ARG A 85 12.81 -2.83 -9.67
CA ARG A 85 12.01 -2.52 -8.47
C ARG A 85 10.94 -1.48 -8.76
N ARG A 86 11.32 -0.40 -9.47
CA ARG A 86 10.43 0.71 -9.79
C ARG A 86 9.23 0.33 -10.65
N PRO A 87 9.37 -0.31 -11.83
CA PRO A 87 8.22 -0.67 -12.67
C PRO A 87 7.33 -1.71 -12.00
N THR A 88 7.91 -2.63 -11.22
CA THR A 88 7.15 -3.62 -10.46
C THR A 88 6.33 -2.97 -9.36
N LEU A 89 6.89 -1.99 -8.64
CA LEU A 89 6.16 -1.23 -7.62
C LEU A 89 5.00 -0.43 -8.23
N ILE A 90 5.22 0.22 -9.37
CA ILE A 90 4.18 0.93 -10.13
C ILE A 90 3.02 -0.01 -10.49
N LEU A 91 3.35 -1.16 -11.08
CA LEU A 91 2.34 -2.15 -11.47
C LEU A 91 1.58 -2.68 -10.25
N ASN A 92 2.30 -2.97 -9.17
CA ASN A 92 1.74 -3.45 -7.92
C ASN A 92 0.70 -2.47 -7.35
N ILE A 93 1.08 -1.18 -7.21
CA ILE A 93 0.20 -0.13 -6.71
C ILE A 93 -1.01 0.06 -7.64
N ALA A 94 -0.81 0.06 -8.95
CA ALA A 94 -1.91 0.16 -9.91
C ALA A 94 -2.90 -1.02 -9.76
N CYS A 95 -2.39 -2.25 -9.62
CA CYS A 95 -3.22 -3.43 -9.47
C CYS A 95 -4.08 -3.37 -8.19
N TYR A 96 -3.48 -3.09 -7.03
CA TYR A 96 -4.29 -3.07 -5.81
C TYR A 96 -5.24 -1.87 -5.75
N SER A 97 -4.88 -0.71 -6.32
CA SER A 97 -5.79 0.44 -6.39
C SER A 97 -7.02 0.16 -7.25
N VAL A 98 -6.85 -0.54 -8.39
CA VAL A 98 -7.97 -0.97 -9.24
C VAL A 98 -8.85 -1.99 -8.51
N LEU A 99 -8.24 -2.92 -7.79
CA LEU A 99 -8.98 -3.93 -7.01
C LEU A 99 -9.72 -3.30 -5.82
N GLU A 100 -9.10 -2.31 -5.14
CA GLU A 100 -9.77 -1.54 -4.09
C GLU A 100 -11.00 -0.82 -4.63
N LEU A 101 -10.84 -0.09 -5.74
CA LEU A 101 -11.94 0.56 -6.41
C LEU A 101 -13.04 -0.44 -6.83
N SER A 102 -12.66 -1.62 -7.32
CA SER A 102 -13.60 -2.67 -7.71
C SER A 102 -14.39 -3.20 -6.51
N CYS A 103 -13.77 -3.26 -5.33
CA CYS A 103 -14.46 -3.65 -4.09
C CYS A 103 -15.58 -2.68 -3.72
N ALA A 104 -15.42 -1.36 -4.00
CA ALA A 104 -16.49 -0.38 -3.77
C ALA A 104 -17.77 -0.68 -4.56
N PHE A 105 -17.66 -1.36 -5.70
CA PHE A 105 -18.76 -1.71 -6.58
C PHE A 105 -19.19 -3.18 -6.47
N ALA A 106 -18.70 -3.92 -5.47
CA ALA A 106 -19.07 -5.32 -5.27
C ALA A 106 -20.59 -5.48 -5.06
N PRO A 107 -21.29 -6.30 -5.89
CA PRO A 107 -22.74 -6.48 -5.80
C PRO A 107 -23.14 -7.47 -4.71
N SER A 108 -22.21 -8.26 -4.19
CA SER A 108 -22.47 -9.29 -3.19
C SER A 108 -21.25 -9.52 -2.30
N LEU A 109 -21.47 -10.08 -1.11
CA LEU A 109 -20.37 -10.49 -0.24
C LEU A 109 -19.42 -11.46 -0.92
N HIS A 110 -19.94 -12.42 -1.70
CA HIS A 110 -19.11 -13.40 -2.42
C HIS A 110 -18.15 -12.70 -3.39
N THR A 111 -18.65 -11.75 -4.17
CA THR A 111 -17.80 -10.94 -5.07
C THR A 111 -16.76 -10.15 -4.29
N LEU A 112 -17.15 -9.55 -3.16
CA LEU A 112 -16.21 -8.84 -2.30
C LEU A 112 -15.10 -9.76 -1.79
N LEU A 113 -15.41 -10.97 -1.35
CA LEU A 113 -14.43 -11.93 -0.85
C LEU A 113 -13.42 -12.33 -1.94
N ILE A 114 -13.89 -12.57 -3.18
CA ILE A 114 -13.01 -12.87 -4.31
C ILE A 114 -12.08 -11.67 -4.59
N LEU A 115 -12.63 -10.46 -4.66
CA LEU A 115 -11.85 -9.25 -4.88
C LEU A 115 -10.83 -9.03 -3.76
N ARG A 116 -11.15 -9.32 -2.51
CA ARG A 116 -10.23 -9.25 -1.36
C ARG A 116 -9.11 -10.28 -1.42
N ALA A 117 -9.37 -11.48 -1.94
CA ALA A 117 -8.31 -12.46 -2.19
C ALA A 117 -7.33 -11.96 -3.27
N LEU A 118 -7.85 -11.44 -4.39
CA LEU A 118 -7.03 -10.85 -5.46
C LEU A 118 -6.27 -9.61 -4.97
N PHE A 119 -6.93 -8.76 -4.18
CA PHE A 119 -6.32 -7.60 -3.53
C PHE A 119 -5.15 -8.02 -2.63
N GLY A 120 -5.30 -9.12 -1.88
CA GLY A 120 -4.23 -9.70 -1.07
C GLY A 120 -3.00 -10.08 -1.89
N ILE A 121 -3.20 -10.68 -3.08
CA ILE A 121 -2.09 -10.97 -4.01
C ILE A 121 -1.43 -9.66 -4.45
N ALA A 122 -2.21 -8.68 -4.90
CA ALA A 122 -1.66 -7.41 -5.35
C ALA A 122 -0.91 -6.70 -4.21
N MET A 123 -1.49 -6.60 -3.02
CA MET A 123 -0.90 -5.95 -1.85
C MET A 123 0.37 -6.65 -1.33
N GLY A 124 0.49 -7.97 -1.55
CA GLY A 124 1.62 -8.77 -1.03
C GLY A 124 2.99 -8.36 -1.56
N GLY A 125 3.05 -7.75 -2.75
CA GLY A 125 4.31 -7.31 -3.36
C GLY A 125 4.84 -5.98 -2.84
N GLU A 126 3.98 -5.12 -2.32
CA GLU A 126 4.34 -3.74 -2.04
C GLU A 126 5.43 -3.60 -0.98
N TRP A 127 5.24 -4.25 0.16
CA TRP A 127 6.19 -4.13 1.26
C TRP A 127 7.61 -4.59 0.88
N GLY A 128 7.72 -5.75 0.23
CA GLY A 128 9.03 -6.31 -0.18
C GLY A 128 9.71 -5.45 -1.25
N VAL A 129 8.99 -5.11 -2.32
CA VAL A 129 9.51 -4.33 -3.44
C VAL A 129 9.78 -2.88 -3.04
N GLY A 130 8.87 -2.26 -2.28
CA GLY A 130 9.04 -0.89 -1.78
C GLY A 130 10.20 -0.78 -0.79
N ALA A 131 10.32 -1.71 0.17
CA ALA A 131 11.45 -1.73 1.10
C ALA A 131 12.78 -1.93 0.37
N ALA A 132 12.84 -2.84 -0.62
CA ALA A 132 14.04 -3.03 -1.44
C ALA A 132 14.42 -1.75 -2.18
N LEU A 133 13.47 -1.12 -2.89
CA LEU A 133 13.71 0.13 -3.62
C LEU A 133 14.21 1.23 -2.69
N ALA A 134 13.56 1.45 -1.56
CA ALA A 134 13.96 2.46 -0.59
C ALA A 134 15.35 2.20 -0.02
N LEU A 135 15.60 0.99 0.50
CA LEU A 135 16.83 0.68 1.22
C LEU A 135 18.04 0.50 0.27
N GLU A 136 17.84 0.01 -0.97
CA GLU A 136 18.88 -0.08 -1.99
C GLU A 136 19.32 1.31 -2.48
N THR A 137 18.40 2.29 -2.48
CA THR A 137 18.67 3.68 -2.89
C THR A 137 19.37 4.49 -1.79
N LEU A 138 19.15 4.13 -0.50
CA LEU A 138 19.69 4.87 0.65
C LEU A 138 21.15 4.52 0.96
N PRO A 139 21.94 5.48 1.51
CA PRO A 139 23.28 5.23 2.00
C PRO A 139 23.30 4.11 3.06
N ALA A 140 24.24 3.17 2.94
CA ALA A 140 24.34 2.00 3.82
C ALA A 140 24.36 2.37 5.32
N ALA A 141 25.06 3.44 5.69
CA ALA A 141 25.19 3.91 7.07
C ALA A 141 23.85 4.39 7.69
N ARG A 142 22.83 4.68 6.85
CA ARG A 142 21.54 5.24 7.29
C ARG A 142 20.36 4.27 7.12
N ARG A 143 20.57 3.12 6.47
CA ARG A 143 19.50 2.16 6.16
C ARG A 143 18.72 1.73 7.40
N GLY A 144 19.40 1.42 8.51
CA GLY A 144 18.72 1.00 9.73
C GLY A 144 17.80 2.08 10.31
N PHE A 145 18.26 3.34 10.32
CA PHE A 145 17.45 4.47 10.80
C PHE A 145 16.20 4.69 9.93
N PHE A 146 16.38 4.76 8.61
CA PHE A 146 15.26 4.97 7.68
C PHE A 146 14.35 3.75 7.56
N SER A 147 14.86 2.53 7.77
CA SER A 147 14.04 1.32 7.86
C SER A 147 13.07 1.40 9.05
N GLY A 148 13.53 1.90 10.21
CA GLY A 148 12.65 2.13 11.35
C GLY A 148 11.53 3.12 11.03
N ILE A 149 11.88 4.26 10.41
CA ILE A 149 10.87 5.26 10.01
C ILE A 149 9.90 4.68 8.96
N LEU A 150 10.38 3.88 8.01
CA LEU A 150 9.53 3.26 7.00
C LEU A 150 8.43 2.40 7.66
N GLN A 151 8.75 1.69 8.75
CA GLN A 151 7.77 0.88 9.49
C GLN A 151 6.70 1.72 10.18
N GLU A 152 6.98 2.95 10.57
CA GLU A 152 5.98 3.88 11.14
C GLU A 152 4.87 4.25 10.13
N GLY A 153 5.09 4.02 8.85
CA GLY A 153 4.05 4.15 7.83
C GLY A 153 2.80 3.35 8.16
N TYR A 154 2.94 2.18 8.80
CA TYR A 154 1.80 1.36 9.22
C TYR A 154 0.92 2.06 10.26
N ALA A 155 1.53 2.69 11.26
CA ALA A 155 0.81 3.48 12.28
C ALA A 155 0.15 4.73 11.66
N VAL A 156 0.84 5.38 10.73
CA VAL A 156 0.30 6.52 9.97
C VAL A 156 -0.92 6.09 9.14
N GLY A 157 -0.84 4.95 8.46
CA GLY A 157 -1.97 4.40 7.68
C GLY A 157 -3.18 4.08 8.56
N TYR A 158 -2.97 3.46 9.71
CA TYR A 158 -4.03 3.23 10.70
C TYR A 158 -4.70 4.54 11.15
N PHE A 159 -3.90 5.55 11.49
CA PHE A 159 -4.40 6.85 11.89
C PHE A 159 -5.22 7.53 10.77
N LEU A 160 -4.72 7.50 9.54
CA LEU A 160 -5.42 8.06 8.38
C LEU A 160 -6.73 7.32 8.10
N ALA A 161 -6.77 6.00 8.21
CA ALA A 161 -7.99 5.20 8.05
C ALA A 161 -9.04 5.52 9.13
N SER A 162 -8.58 5.65 10.38
CA SER A 162 -9.45 6.05 11.49
C SER A 162 -10.04 7.45 11.28
N LEU A 163 -9.21 8.39 10.84
CA LEU A 163 -9.64 9.76 10.55
C LEU A 163 -10.61 9.79 9.36
N ALA A 164 -10.30 9.08 8.27
CA ALA A 164 -11.16 9.00 7.09
C ALA A 164 -12.52 8.38 7.45
N PHE A 165 -12.53 7.30 8.24
CA PHE A 165 -13.75 6.69 8.71
C PHE A 165 -14.55 7.66 9.59
N GLY A 166 -13.92 8.27 10.59
CA GLY A 166 -14.61 9.18 11.52
C GLY A 166 -15.16 10.47 10.89
N VAL A 167 -14.53 10.96 9.81
CA VAL A 167 -14.94 12.21 9.16
C VAL A 167 -15.85 11.97 7.95
N LEU A 168 -15.57 10.95 7.14
CA LEU A 168 -16.23 10.78 5.85
C LEU A 168 -17.34 9.75 5.86
N TYR A 169 -17.36 8.80 6.81
CA TYR A 169 -18.33 7.71 6.79
C TYR A 169 -19.77 8.21 6.88
N ASP A 170 -20.09 9.08 7.85
CA ASP A 170 -21.44 9.59 8.05
C ASP A 170 -21.89 10.45 6.86
N TRP A 171 -20.96 11.21 6.27
CA TRP A 171 -21.24 11.99 5.07
C TRP A 171 -21.56 11.07 3.88
N PHE A 172 -20.77 10.04 3.62
CA PHE A 172 -21.09 9.07 2.59
C PHE A 172 -22.34 8.25 2.90
N ALA A 173 -22.61 7.93 4.16
CA ALA A 173 -23.81 7.20 4.57
C ALA A 173 -25.09 8.03 4.40
N SER A 174 -25.00 9.37 4.42
CA SER A 174 -26.12 10.25 4.11
C SER A 174 -26.45 10.33 2.61
N LEU A 175 -25.52 9.92 1.74
CA LEU A 175 -25.71 9.91 0.31
C LEU A 175 -26.36 8.59 -0.14
N HIS A 176 -27.46 8.69 -0.87
CA HIS A 176 -28.18 7.55 -1.43
C HIS A 176 -28.07 7.57 -2.95
N THR A 177 -27.57 6.51 -3.53
CA THR A 177 -27.45 6.36 -4.98
C THR A 177 -27.89 4.96 -5.38
N PHE A 178 -28.79 4.84 -6.35
CA PHE A 178 -29.33 3.57 -6.83
C PHE A 178 -29.97 2.67 -5.75
N GLY A 179 -30.57 3.28 -4.71
CA GLY A 179 -31.25 2.55 -3.63
C GLY A 179 -30.33 2.00 -2.52
N HIS A 180 -29.04 2.27 -2.59
CA HIS A 180 -28.06 1.87 -1.57
C HIS A 180 -27.43 3.10 -0.92
N THR A 181 -27.03 2.97 0.35
CA THR A 181 -26.18 3.97 1.01
C THR A 181 -24.77 3.86 0.48
N ILE A 182 -24.13 5.00 0.18
CA ILE A 182 -22.75 5.01 -0.32
C ILE A 182 -21.74 4.65 0.80
N GLY A 183 -22.01 5.00 2.05
CA GLY A 183 -21.30 4.65 3.27
C GLY A 183 -19.88 4.05 3.10
N TRP A 184 -19.74 2.75 3.35
CA TRP A 184 -18.47 2.04 3.23
C TRP A 184 -17.91 2.02 1.79
N ARG A 185 -18.78 2.06 0.76
CA ARG A 185 -18.38 2.09 -0.66
C ARG A 185 -17.62 3.38 -1.00
N GLY A 186 -18.06 4.52 -0.45
CA GLY A 186 -17.38 5.80 -0.60
C GLY A 186 -15.99 5.79 0.01
N LEU A 187 -15.82 5.15 1.16
CA LEU A 187 -14.50 4.98 1.77
C LEU A 187 -13.56 4.12 0.92
N PHE A 188 -14.05 3.06 0.29
CA PHE A 188 -13.26 2.23 -0.63
C PHE A 188 -12.88 2.98 -1.93
N ILE A 189 -13.71 3.92 -2.38
CA ILE A 189 -13.32 4.84 -3.47
C ILE A 189 -12.17 5.74 -3.02
N VAL A 190 -12.23 6.26 -1.80
CA VAL A 190 -11.10 7.00 -1.20
C VAL A 190 -9.87 6.10 -1.05
N GLY A 191 -10.04 4.82 -0.74
CA GLY A 191 -9.00 3.79 -0.70
C GLY A 191 -8.26 3.60 -2.04
N ALA A 192 -8.81 4.05 -3.16
CA ALA A 192 -8.11 4.00 -4.44
C ALA A 192 -7.11 5.18 -4.65
N LEU A 193 -6.99 6.12 -3.70
CA LEU A 193 -6.01 7.23 -3.77
C LEU A 193 -4.56 6.79 -4.01
N PRO A 194 -4.08 5.61 -3.58
CA PRO A 194 -2.74 5.13 -3.92
C PRO A 194 -2.44 5.13 -5.42
N ALA A 195 -3.46 5.05 -6.30
CA ALA A 195 -3.27 5.20 -7.74
C ALA A 195 -2.51 6.49 -8.12
N LEU A 196 -2.62 7.57 -7.34
CA LEU A 196 -1.88 8.81 -7.57
C LEU A 196 -0.37 8.64 -7.37
N LEU A 197 0.07 7.70 -6.51
CA LEU A 197 1.48 7.39 -6.32
C LEU A 197 2.12 6.80 -7.59
N VAL A 198 1.35 6.14 -8.44
CA VAL A 198 1.84 5.61 -9.73
C VAL A 198 2.47 6.73 -10.56
N PHE A 199 1.80 7.87 -10.66
CA PHE A 199 2.30 9.04 -11.38
C PHE A 199 3.52 9.67 -10.70
N TYR A 200 3.50 9.75 -9.37
CA TYR A 200 4.62 10.29 -8.59
C TYR A 200 5.86 9.40 -8.73
N ILE A 201 5.73 8.10 -8.56
CA ILE A 201 6.83 7.13 -8.71
C ILE A 201 7.35 7.15 -10.14
N GLY A 202 6.44 7.15 -11.12
CA GLY A 202 6.80 7.20 -12.55
C GLY A 202 7.58 8.44 -12.96
N SER A 203 7.36 9.58 -12.28
CA SER A 203 8.00 10.86 -12.65
C SER A 203 9.23 11.22 -11.81
N ARG A 204 9.32 10.77 -10.54
CA ARG A 204 10.29 11.29 -9.57
C ARG A 204 11.22 10.25 -8.96
N VAL A 205 10.82 8.98 -8.97
CA VAL A 205 11.59 7.92 -8.29
C VAL A 205 12.52 7.24 -9.28
N PRO A 206 13.83 7.17 -9.02
CA PRO A 206 14.78 6.41 -9.85
C PRO A 206 14.62 4.91 -9.63
N GLU A 207 15.21 4.10 -10.52
CA GLU A 207 15.38 2.67 -10.30
C GLU A 207 16.44 2.41 -9.20
N SER A 208 16.46 1.21 -8.65
CA SER A 208 17.46 0.78 -7.69
C SER A 208 18.85 0.74 -8.33
N PRO A 209 19.85 1.45 -7.75
CA PRO A 209 21.23 1.38 -8.23
C PRO A 209 21.82 -0.04 -8.14
N ALA A 210 21.42 -0.81 -7.13
CA ALA A 210 21.86 -2.19 -6.95
C ALA A 210 21.36 -3.10 -8.08
N TRP A 211 20.07 -2.95 -8.46
CA TRP A 211 19.48 -3.69 -9.56
C TRP A 211 20.11 -3.31 -10.91
N GLU A 212 20.35 -2.03 -11.15
CA GLU A 212 21.00 -1.57 -12.39
C GLU A 212 22.41 -2.14 -12.54
N ALA A 213 23.20 -2.15 -11.46
CA ALA A 213 24.53 -2.74 -11.46
C ALA A 213 24.49 -4.25 -11.75
N GLU A 214 23.58 -4.99 -11.14
CA GLU A 214 23.42 -6.42 -11.39
C GLU A 214 22.96 -6.72 -12.82
N ARG A 215 22.03 -5.90 -13.35
CA ARG A 215 21.58 -6.01 -14.75
C ARG A 215 22.73 -5.80 -15.74
N GLN A 216 23.64 -4.89 -15.44
CA GLN A 216 24.83 -4.65 -16.29
C GLN A 216 25.78 -5.85 -16.27
N ARG A 217 26.00 -6.45 -15.10
CA ARG A 217 26.85 -7.68 -14.95
C ARG A 217 26.27 -8.85 -15.75
N ARG A 218 24.96 -9.05 -15.77
CA ARG A 218 24.32 -10.15 -16.54
C ARG A 218 24.38 -9.96 -18.04
N LYS A 219 24.74 -8.78 -18.55
CA LYS A 219 24.88 -8.51 -19.98
C LYS A 219 26.31 -8.68 -20.50
N GLN A 220 27.28 -8.77 -19.59
CA GLN A 220 28.69 -9.08 -19.89
C GLN A 220 28.92 -10.59 -19.92
#